data_857cc66c1b6fb02003186e6a094398fa
#
_entry.id   857cc66c1b6fb02003186e6a094398fa
#
_cell.length_a   1.000
_cell.length_b   1.000
_cell.length_c   1.000
_cell.angle_alpha   90.00
_cell.angle_beta   90.00
_cell.angle_gamma   90.00
#
_symmetry.space_group_name_H-M   'P 1'
#
loop_
_entity.id
_entity.type
_entity.pdbx_description
1 polymer ?
#
loop_
_entity_poly.entity_id
_entity_poly.type
_entity_poly.pdbx_seq_one_letter_code
_entity_poly.pdbx_strand_id
1 'polypeptide(L)'
;MLDQTTGPGYASPAEAVKAPKEKIVYTVCIYTGTGIEKPDYLATIDADENSPTYSQVIHRLPMPNIGDELHHSGWNACSSCHCDSSKERKYLILPGVRTSNFYIIDTKTNPRAPSIFKVVDGEEVKKKTNLSAPHTVHCMGKDIIVSMLGDAEGGSPGGYLHLNQDFEIVGPWTKPLKDMDIDYSYDFWYQPRKNMMVSTEWAAPKTFQPGFELDDVAKGKYGSKLHFWDLDKKEVKKTFDLGEEGLIPLETRMLHNPDSSHGFVGATLSSNIFHYHKERADPEVKKVIDVASIEVDFFPVPLPGLITDILVSMDDKYLYFANWLHGDVRQYDVTEPSNPKLTGQVWIGGLLGKAPEINGKKNRRWTSNDTIIFGW
;
A
#
# COMPACT_ATOMS: atom_id res chain seq x y z
N MET A 1 25.37 7.21 -28.59
CA MET A 1 24.32 6.23 -28.24
C MET A 1 23.62 6.78 -27.03
N LEU A 2 22.35 7.17 -27.14
CA LEU A 2 21.54 7.52 -25.99
C LEU A 2 21.46 6.27 -25.13
N ASP A 3 21.78 6.41 -23.84
CA ASP A 3 21.71 5.35 -22.87
C ASP A 3 20.25 4.86 -22.80
N GLN A 4 19.98 3.68 -23.36
CA GLN A 4 18.63 3.11 -23.38
C GLN A 4 18.16 2.64 -22.01
N THR A 5 18.97 2.85 -20.97
CA THR A 5 18.69 2.46 -19.60
C THR A 5 18.02 3.57 -18.80
N THR A 6 17.65 4.70 -19.41
CA THR A 6 16.99 5.80 -18.75
C THR A 6 15.48 5.62 -18.72
N GLY A 7 14.91 5.78 -17.58
CA GLY A 7 13.49 5.72 -17.27
C GLY A 7 13.32 5.90 -15.77
N PRO A 8 12.09 6.03 -15.23
CA PRO A 8 11.87 6.26 -13.81
C PRO A 8 12.20 5.04 -12.93
N GLY A 9 12.33 3.85 -13.53
CA GLY A 9 12.70 2.63 -12.83
C GLY A 9 14.20 2.33 -12.87
N TYR A 10 14.59 1.27 -12.19
CA TYR A 10 15.96 0.76 -12.13
C TYR A 10 16.05 -0.62 -12.78
N ALA A 11 17.18 -0.93 -13.40
CA ALA A 11 17.43 -2.21 -14.08
C ALA A 11 17.45 -3.39 -13.09
N SER A 12 17.84 -3.13 -11.86
CA SER A 12 17.97 -4.13 -10.81
C SER A 12 17.97 -3.46 -9.43
N PRO A 13 17.75 -4.21 -8.35
CA PRO A 13 17.92 -3.73 -6.98
C PRO A 13 19.30 -3.13 -6.72
N ALA A 14 20.34 -3.72 -7.27
CA ALA A 14 21.71 -3.24 -7.12
C ALA A 14 21.94 -1.86 -7.75
N GLU A 15 21.26 -1.55 -8.86
CA GLU A 15 21.28 -0.22 -9.47
C GLU A 15 20.45 0.78 -8.66
N ALA A 16 19.31 0.36 -8.12
CA ALA A 16 18.47 1.22 -7.30
C ALA A 16 19.20 1.76 -6.06
N VAL A 17 20.00 0.93 -5.40
CA VAL A 17 20.79 1.32 -4.20
C VAL A 17 21.86 2.38 -4.52
N LYS A 18 22.31 2.47 -5.78
CA LYS A 18 23.29 3.48 -6.21
C LYS A 18 22.67 4.85 -6.49
N ALA A 19 21.35 4.94 -6.53
CA ALA A 19 20.66 6.20 -6.78
C ALA A 19 20.96 7.25 -5.70
N PRO A 20 20.92 8.55 -6.03
CA PRO A 20 20.97 9.59 -5.03
C PRO A 20 19.85 9.45 -4.00
N LYS A 21 20.14 9.74 -2.74
CA LYS A 21 19.12 9.77 -1.69
C LYS A 21 18.02 10.78 -2.05
N GLU A 22 16.78 10.41 -1.82
CA GLU A 22 15.64 11.32 -1.94
C GLU A 22 15.76 12.44 -0.90
N LYS A 23 15.41 13.66 -1.31
CA LYS A 23 15.50 14.86 -0.47
C LYS A 23 14.15 15.39 -0.02
N ILE A 24 13.07 14.77 -0.45
CA ILE A 24 11.69 15.15 -0.20
C ILE A 24 10.87 13.89 0.05
N VAL A 25 10.01 13.96 1.05
CA VAL A 25 8.97 12.95 1.30
C VAL A 25 7.61 13.62 1.16
N TYR A 26 6.72 12.99 0.40
CA TYR A 26 5.31 13.37 0.35
C TYR A 26 4.51 12.42 1.23
N THR A 27 3.62 12.96 2.04
CA THR A 27 2.71 12.15 2.86
C THR A 27 1.31 12.74 2.86
N VAL A 28 0.32 11.89 2.75
CA VAL A 28 -1.09 12.28 2.90
C VAL A 28 -1.40 12.50 4.38
N CYS A 29 -2.21 13.52 4.65
CA CYS A 29 -2.68 13.85 5.98
C CYS A 29 -4.21 13.98 5.94
N ILE A 30 -4.88 13.18 6.74
CA ILE A 30 -6.34 13.07 6.72
C ILE A 30 -6.98 13.68 7.97
N TYR A 31 -8.20 14.15 7.80
CA TYR A 31 -9.03 14.66 8.89
C TYR A 31 -10.23 13.75 9.21
N THR A 32 -10.43 12.69 8.44
CA THR A 32 -11.49 11.69 8.71
C THR A 32 -11.35 11.13 10.13
N GLY A 33 -12.46 11.07 10.86
CA GLY A 33 -12.49 10.58 12.25
C GLY A 33 -11.95 11.54 13.31
N THR A 34 -11.41 12.71 12.94
CA THR A 34 -10.86 13.67 13.91
C THR A 34 -11.88 14.67 14.46
N GLY A 35 -13.05 14.78 13.84
CA GLY A 35 -14.02 15.85 14.10
C GLY A 35 -13.64 17.23 13.54
N ILE A 36 -12.57 17.31 12.77
CA ILE A 36 -12.10 18.55 12.13
C ILE A 36 -12.66 18.62 10.72
N GLU A 37 -13.51 19.59 10.45
CA GLU A 37 -14.10 19.83 9.13
C GLU A 37 -13.14 20.66 8.23
N LYS A 38 -12.08 20.01 7.77
CA LYS A 38 -11.12 20.57 6.82
C LYS A 38 -10.81 19.54 5.73
N PRO A 39 -10.41 20.00 4.53
CA PRO A 39 -9.95 19.09 3.50
C PRO A 39 -8.65 18.42 3.89
N ASP A 40 -8.49 17.16 3.50
CA ASP A 40 -7.23 16.45 3.57
C ASP A 40 -6.16 17.18 2.76
N TYR A 41 -4.89 16.93 3.04
CA TYR A 41 -3.81 17.60 2.34
C TYR A 41 -2.61 16.68 2.09
N LEU A 42 -1.83 17.02 1.07
CA LEU A 42 -0.50 16.44 0.86
C LEU A 42 0.53 17.32 1.57
N ALA A 43 1.24 16.73 2.52
CA ALA A 43 2.41 17.38 3.15
C ALA A 43 3.67 17.10 2.34
N THR A 44 4.52 18.11 2.18
CA THR A 44 5.90 17.96 1.70
C THR A 44 6.84 18.11 2.89
N ILE A 45 7.66 17.10 3.12
CA ILE A 45 8.63 17.04 4.22
C ILE A 45 10.04 17.14 3.63
N ASP A 46 10.86 17.96 4.21
CA ASP A 46 12.28 18.08 3.84
C ASP A 46 13.05 16.89 4.44
N ALA A 47 13.58 16.04 3.59
CA ALA A 47 14.38 14.86 3.94
C ALA A 47 15.88 15.04 3.67
N ASP A 48 16.33 16.24 3.24
CA ASP A 48 17.74 16.54 3.06
C ASP A 48 18.41 16.81 4.41
N GLU A 49 19.23 15.87 4.89
CA GLU A 49 19.94 15.96 6.17
C GLU A 49 20.86 17.17 6.29
N ASN A 50 21.22 17.82 5.16
CA ASN A 50 22.02 19.04 5.13
C ASN A 50 21.17 20.32 5.05
N SER A 51 19.86 20.21 5.01
CA SER A 51 18.95 21.36 4.93
C SER A 51 18.65 21.93 6.32
N PRO A 52 18.54 23.27 6.47
CA PRO A 52 18.09 23.88 7.73
C PRO A 52 16.65 23.53 8.10
N THR A 53 15.87 23.01 7.15
CA THR A 53 14.50 22.57 7.36
C THR A 53 14.36 21.04 7.39
N TYR A 54 15.46 20.31 7.59
CA TYR A 54 15.43 18.85 7.73
C TYR A 54 14.36 18.39 8.73
N SER A 55 13.61 17.35 8.37
CA SER A 55 12.50 16.79 9.16
C SER A 55 11.29 17.72 9.34
N GLN A 56 11.20 18.84 8.65
CA GLN A 56 10.09 19.77 8.78
C GLN A 56 9.11 19.65 7.62
N VAL A 57 7.82 19.86 7.90
CA VAL A 57 6.81 20.08 6.87
C VAL A 57 7.02 21.46 6.26
N ILE A 58 7.48 21.49 5.02
CA ILE A 58 7.81 22.73 4.29
C ILE A 58 6.68 23.24 3.40
N HIS A 59 5.72 22.37 3.05
CA HIS A 59 4.54 22.73 2.27
C HIS A 59 3.35 21.85 2.63
N ARG A 60 2.14 22.40 2.51
CA ARG A 60 0.87 21.68 2.63
C ARG A 60 -0.01 22.06 1.45
N LEU A 61 -0.41 21.08 0.66
CA LEU A 61 -1.34 21.24 -0.45
C LEU A 61 -2.70 20.70 -0.04
N PRO A 62 -3.67 21.53 0.34
CA PRO A 62 -5.02 21.06 0.67
C PRO A 62 -5.75 20.61 -0.59
N MET A 63 -6.56 19.54 -0.44
CA MET A 63 -7.46 19.09 -1.49
C MET A 63 -8.68 20.01 -1.59
N PRO A 64 -9.38 20.04 -2.73
CA PRO A 64 -10.57 20.90 -2.89
C PRO A 64 -11.77 20.50 -2.05
N ASN A 65 -11.92 19.21 -1.73
CA ASN A 65 -13.08 18.66 -1.06
C ASN A 65 -12.80 18.28 0.40
N ILE A 66 -13.85 18.25 1.21
CA ILE A 66 -13.80 17.74 2.58
C ILE A 66 -14.31 16.30 2.58
N GLY A 67 -13.71 15.44 3.38
CA GLY A 67 -14.15 14.06 3.58
C GLY A 67 -13.71 13.08 2.49
N ASP A 68 -12.64 13.38 1.77
CA ASP A 68 -12.07 12.49 0.76
C ASP A 68 -11.47 11.20 1.34
N GLU A 69 -10.84 11.29 2.51
CA GLU A 69 -9.99 10.24 3.08
C GLU A 69 -8.92 9.79 2.08
N LEU A 70 -7.92 10.66 1.87
CA LEU A 70 -6.72 10.29 1.11
C LEU A 70 -6.03 9.13 1.82
N HIS A 71 -5.66 8.09 1.08
CA HIS A 71 -5.15 6.87 1.70
C HIS A 71 -3.83 6.44 1.05
N HIS A 72 -3.88 5.73 -0.04
CA HIS A 72 -2.71 5.37 -0.81
C HIS A 72 -2.34 6.43 -1.85
N SER A 73 -1.17 6.26 -2.44
CA SER A 73 -0.71 7.08 -3.56
C SER A 73 0.13 6.26 -4.52
N GLY A 74 0.18 6.65 -5.76
CA GLY A 74 1.02 6.01 -6.76
C GLY A 74 1.52 6.99 -7.80
N TRP A 75 2.63 6.63 -8.45
CA TRP A 75 3.22 7.44 -9.49
C TRP A 75 2.67 7.11 -10.88
N ASN A 76 2.61 8.10 -11.76
CA ASN A 76 2.27 7.88 -13.17
C ASN A 76 3.30 7.03 -13.93
N ALA A 77 4.47 6.87 -13.39
CA ALA A 77 5.55 6.05 -13.94
C ALA A 77 6.38 5.44 -12.81
N CYS A 78 6.77 4.18 -12.96
CA CYS A 78 7.43 3.39 -11.92
C CYS A 78 8.52 2.49 -12.49
N SER A 79 9.00 1.52 -11.72
CA SER A 79 10.02 0.55 -12.14
C SER A 79 9.64 -0.27 -13.38
N SER A 80 8.34 -0.47 -13.64
CA SER A 80 7.89 -1.15 -14.87
C SER A 80 8.22 -0.39 -16.15
N CYS A 81 8.54 0.91 -16.02
CA CYS A 81 8.94 1.77 -17.14
C CYS A 81 10.47 1.85 -17.33
N HIS A 82 11.24 0.95 -16.70
CA HIS A 82 12.68 0.84 -16.96
C HIS A 82 12.93 0.54 -18.43
N CYS A 83 13.98 1.13 -18.98
CA CYS A 83 14.32 1.13 -20.41
C CYS A 83 13.35 1.90 -21.34
N ASP A 84 12.41 2.63 -20.79
CA ASP A 84 11.57 3.57 -21.57
C ASP A 84 11.92 5.01 -21.20
N SER A 85 12.82 5.63 -21.96
CA SER A 85 13.29 6.99 -21.74
C SER A 85 12.22 8.07 -22.01
N SER A 86 11.09 7.69 -22.62
CA SER A 86 9.96 8.59 -22.82
C SER A 86 9.12 8.79 -21.55
N LYS A 87 9.29 7.92 -20.56
CA LYS A 87 8.56 7.96 -19.30
C LYS A 87 9.27 8.82 -18.27
N GLU A 88 8.47 9.54 -17.53
CA GLU A 88 8.96 10.42 -16.49
C GLU A 88 8.04 10.35 -15.26
N ARG A 89 8.63 10.18 -14.07
CA ARG A 89 7.92 10.29 -12.79
C ARG A 89 7.65 11.75 -12.50
N LYS A 90 6.49 12.23 -12.89
CA LYS A 90 6.09 13.63 -12.80
C LYS A 90 4.86 13.83 -11.93
N TYR A 91 3.93 12.90 -11.99
CA TYR A 91 2.63 13.02 -11.36
C TYR A 91 2.45 12.00 -10.24
N LEU A 92 2.09 12.49 -9.06
CA LEU A 92 1.63 11.67 -7.95
C LEU A 92 0.11 11.64 -7.97
N ILE A 93 -0.47 10.45 -7.90
CA ILE A 93 -1.91 10.22 -7.97
C ILE A 93 -2.41 9.90 -6.56
N LEU A 94 -3.35 10.71 -6.07
CA LEU A 94 -3.92 10.57 -4.72
C LEU A 94 -5.40 10.21 -4.85
N PRO A 95 -5.80 8.97 -4.59
CA PRO A 95 -7.20 8.59 -4.53
C PRO A 95 -7.84 8.98 -3.20
N GLY A 96 -9.09 9.44 -3.24
CA GLY A 96 -9.95 9.65 -2.09
C GLY A 96 -10.88 8.46 -1.91
N VAL A 97 -10.69 7.66 -0.86
CA VAL A 97 -11.41 6.39 -0.66
C VAL A 97 -12.93 6.59 -0.54
N ARG A 98 -13.36 7.67 0.13
CA ARG A 98 -14.78 7.93 0.37
C ARG A 98 -15.48 8.59 -0.81
N THR A 99 -14.83 9.54 -1.45
CA THR A 99 -15.42 10.31 -2.56
C THR A 99 -15.24 9.63 -3.91
N SER A 100 -14.25 8.77 -4.04
CA SER A 100 -13.77 8.20 -5.30
C SER A 100 -13.13 9.23 -6.24
N ASN A 101 -12.81 10.42 -5.78
CA ASN A 101 -12.03 11.40 -6.50
C ASN A 101 -10.58 10.99 -6.65
N PHE A 102 -9.93 11.45 -7.72
CA PHE A 102 -8.48 11.34 -7.87
C PHE A 102 -7.88 12.71 -8.06
N TYR A 103 -6.87 13.02 -7.28
CA TYR A 103 -6.08 14.23 -7.39
C TYR A 103 -4.74 13.92 -8.02
N ILE A 104 -4.48 14.51 -9.17
CA ILE A 104 -3.23 14.34 -9.91
C ILE A 104 -2.34 15.52 -9.57
N ILE A 105 -1.24 15.25 -8.93
CA ILE A 105 -0.34 16.26 -8.38
C ILE A 105 0.91 16.39 -9.25
N ASP A 106 1.18 17.58 -9.77
CA ASP A 106 2.45 17.90 -10.44
C ASP A 106 3.53 18.10 -9.38
N THR A 107 4.42 17.14 -9.27
CA THR A 107 5.56 17.14 -8.35
C THR A 107 6.86 17.56 -9.02
N LYS A 108 6.88 17.73 -10.36
CA LYS A 108 8.09 18.06 -11.10
C LYS A 108 8.33 19.55 -11.20
N THR A 109 7.28 20.33 -11.48
CA THR A 109 7.42 21.79 -11.69
C THR A 109 8.00 22.48 -10.46
N ASN A 110 7.51 22.14 -9.27
CA ASN A 110 8.08 22.58 -8.00
C ASN A 110 7.98 21.45 -6.96
N PRO A 111 8.99 20.58 -6.84
CA PRO A 111 8.93 19.45 -5.91
C PRO A 111 8.75 19.84 -4.45
N ARG A 112 9.24 21.03 -4.03
CA ARG A 112 9.12 21.48 -2.64
C ARG A 112 7.76 22.12 -2.33
N ALA A 113 6.97 22.46 -3.36
CA ALA A 113 5.62 22.99 -3.23
C ALA A 113 4.79 22.52 -4.44
N PRO A 114 4.40 21.23 -4.48
CA PRO A 114 3.64 20.64 -5.58
C PRO A 114 2.25 21.26 -5.70
N SER A 115 1.62 21.12 -6.85
CA SER A 115 0.29 21.67 -7.13
C SER A 115 -0.62 20.65 -7.80
N ILE A 116 -1.94 20.85 -7.68
CA ILE A 116 -2.92 20.02 -8.37
C ILE A 116 -2.85 20.31 -9.87
N PHE A 117 -2.60 19.27 -10.65
CA PHE A 117 -2.62 19.31 -12.12
C PHE A 117 -4.01 19.03 -12.67
N LYS A 118 -4.70 18.00 -12.14
CA LYS A 118 -5.99 17.55 -12.62
C LYS A 118 -6.77 16.90 -11.47
N VAL A 119 -8.10 17.01 -11.53
CA VAL A 119 -9.02 16.22 -10.69
C VAL A 119 -9.84 15.32 -11.60
N VAL A 120 -9.91 14.02 -11.26
CA VAL A 120 -10.85 13.09 -11.88
C VAL A 120 -12.02 12.92 -10.91
N ASP A 121 -13.21 13.24 -11.38
CA ASP A 121 -14.42 13.27 -10.57
C ASP A 121 -14.89 11.85 -10.23
N GLY A 122 -15.15 11.59 -8.95
CA GLY A 122 -15.53 10.27 -8.45
C GLY A 122 -16.93 9.83 -8.93
N GLU A 123 -17.85 10.76 -9.14
CA GLU A 123 -19.17 10.41 -9.68
C GLU A 123 -19.07 10.01 -11.16
N GLU A 124 -18.12 10.62 -11.90
CA GLU A 124 -17.84 10.19 -13.27
C GLU A 124 -17.22 8.78 -13.30
N VAL A 125 -16.31 8.47 -12.34
CA VAL A 125 -15.75 7.12 -12.17
C VAL A 125 -16.87 6.11 -11.92
N LYS A 126 -17.71 6.33 -10.93
CA LYS A 126 -18.84 5.45 -10.60
C LYS A 126 -19.77 5.23 -11.78
N LYS A 127 -20.13 6.31 -12.46
CA LYS A 127 -21.04 6.27 -13.62
C LYS A 127 -20.47 5.49 -14.80
N LYS A 128 -19.16 5.62 -15.09
CA LYS A 128 -18.53 4.97 -16.24
C LYS A 128 -18.15 3.53 -16.00
N THR A 129 -17.89 3.15 -14.73
CA THR A 129 -17.25 1.87 -14.42
C THR A 129 -18.04 0.99 -13.46
N ASN A 130 -19.01 1.56 -12.76
CA ASN A 130 -19.68 0.93 -11.62
C ASN A 130 -18.72 0.57 -10.48
N LEU A 131 -17.64 1.36 -10.28
CA LEU A 131 -16.63 1.12 -9.24
C LEU A 131 -16.52 2.32 -8.31
N SER A 132 -16.18 2.07 -7.05
CA SER A 132 -15.97 3.09 -6.01
C SER A 132 -14.85 2.72 -5.04
N ALA A 133 -14.51 3.63 -4.14
CA ALA A 133 -13.50 3.47 -3.10
C ALA A 133 -12.14 3.03 -3.67
N PRO A 134 -11.44 3.92 -4.41
CA PRO A 134 -10.11 3.65 -4.95
C PRO A 134 -9.09 3.48 -3.83
N HIS A 135 -8.14 2.56 -4.03
CA HIS A 135 -7.10 2.26 -3.06
C HIS A 135 -5.70 2.29 -3.69
N THR A 136 -5.17 1.15 -4.08
CA THR A 136 -3.81 1.03 -4.61
C THR A 136 -3.71 1.50 -6.06
N VAL A 137 -2.70 2.31 -6.35
CA VAL A 137 -2.43 2.87 -7.68
C VAL A 137 -1.11 2.34 -8.20
N HIS A 138 -1.12 1.70 -9.36
CA HIS A 138 0.08 1.28 -10.07
C HIS A 138 0.15 1.81 -11.49
N CYS A 139 1.32 2.33 -11.86
CA CYS A 139 1.71 2.47 -13.26
C CYS A 139 1.95 1.08 -13.84
N MET A 140 1.36 0.80 -14.98
CA MET A 140 1.53 -0.46 -15.71
C MET A 140 1.92 -0.14 -17.17
N GLY A 141 3.14 0.36 -17.35
CA GLY A 141 3.66 0.82 -18.62
C GLY A 141 2.92 2.07 -19.13
N LYS A 142 2.07 1.91 -20.13
CA LYS A 142 1.25 3.01 -20.72
C LYS A 142 -0.07 3.24 -19.97
N ASP A 143 -0.43 2.37 -19.04
CA ASP A 143 -1.69 2.38 -18.33
C ASP A 143 -1.45 2.71 -16.85
N ILE A 144 -2.48 3.19 -16.17
CA ILE A 144 -2.53 3.34 -14.72
C ILE A 144 -3.70 2.51 -14.23
N ILE A 145 -3.42 1.56 -13.35
CA ILE A 145 -4.40 0.64 -12.80
C ILE A 145 -4.60 0.95 -11.32
N VAL A 146 -5.86 1.02 -10.92
CA VAL A 146 -6.23 1.31 -9.53
C VAL A 146 -7.16 0.23 -9.02
N SER A 147 -6.85 -0.34 -7.85
CA SER A 147 -7.81 -1.22 -7.17
C SER A 147 -8.96 -0.38 -6.62
N MET A 148 -10.16 -0.88 -6.82
CA MET A 148 -11.41 -0.26 -6.36
C MET A 148 -12.09 -1.23 -5.41
N LEU A 149 -12.36 -0.78 -4.19
CA LEU A 149 -12.79 -1.67 -3.11
C LEU A 149 -14.27 -2.04 -3.19
N GLY A 150 -15.06 -1.30 -3.97
CA GLY A 150 -16.50 -1.54 -4.09
C GLY A 150 -17.08 -1.21 -5.45
N ASP A 151 -18.34 -1.62 -5.62
CA ASP A 151 -19.21 -1.12 -6.69
C ASP A 151 -19.64 0.33 -6.42
N ALA A 152 -20.38 0.93 -7.35
CA ALA A 152 -20.82 2.34 -7.24
C ALA A 152 -21.66 2.61 -5.99
N GLU A 153 -22.36 1.60 -5.46
CA GLU A 153 -23.20 1.67 -4.26
C GLU A 153 -22.42 1.32 -3.00
N GLY A 154 -21.11 1.01 -3.08
CA GLY A 154 -20.25 0.62 -1.95
C GLY A 154 -20.43 -0.84 -1.53
N GLY A 155 -20.98 -1.69 -2.40
CA GLY A 155 -21.01 -3.15 -2.23
C GLY A 155 -19.69 -3.82 -2.68
N SER A 156 -19.63 -5.16 -2.57
CA SER A 156 -18.52 -5.96 -3.09
C SER A 156 -18.89 -6.62 -4.44
N PRO A 157 -17.92 -7.09 -5.20
CA PRO A 157 -16.48 -7.23 -4.88
C PRO A 157 -15.59 -6.04 -5.22
N GLY A 158 -16.04 -4.99 -5.87
CA GLY A 158 -15.19 -3.95 -6.44
C GLY A 158 -14.57 -4.36 -7.78
N GLY A 159 -13.34 -3.90 -8.03
CA GLY A 159 -12.69 -4.16 -9.32
C GLY A 159 -11.36 -3.44 -9.51
N TYR A 160 -10.99 -3.25 -10.77
CA TYR A 160 -9.81 -2.48 -11.16
C TYR A 160 -10.20 -1.42 -12.18
N LEU A 161 -9.89 -0.16 -11.86
CA LEU A 161 -10.07 0.99 -12.75
C LEU A 161 -8.85 1.12 -13.67
N HIS A 162 -9.10 1.39 -14.94
CA HIS A 162 -8.08 1.72 -15.93
C HIS A 162 -8.14 3.21 -16.28
N LEU A 163 -7.04 3.91 -16.02
CA LEU A 163 -6.79 5.26 -16.50
C LEU A 163 -5.66 5.24 -17.54
N ASN A 164 -5.75 6.11 -18.55
CA ASN A 164 -4.64 6.35 -19.48
C ASN A 164 -3.61 7.34 -18.87
N GLN A 165 -2.54 7.63 -19.58
CA GLN A 165 -1.48 8.56 -19.12
C GLN A 165 -1.91 10.03 -19.07
N ASP A 166 -3.05 10.38 -19.67
CA ASP A 166 -3.70 11.70 -19.56
C ASP A 166 -4.71 11.74 -18.41
N PHE A 167 -4.76 10.67 -17.60
CA PHE A 167 -5.68 10.50 -16.48
C PHE A 167 -7.14 10.55 -16.91
N GLU A 168 -7.45 9.98 -18.05
CA GLU A 168 -8.82 9.80 -18.53
C GLU A 168 -9.29 8.38 -18.18
N ILE A 169 -10.57 8.28 -17.83
CA ILE A 169 -11.20 7.00 -17.52
C ILE A 169 -11.40 6.21 -18.80
N VAL A 170 -10.65 5.10 -18.93
CA VAL A 170 -10.81 4.16 -20.04
C VAL A 170 -11.95 3.17 -19.76
N GLY A 171 -12.07 2.71 -18.53
CA GLY A 171 -13.10 1.77 -18.10
C GLY A 171 -12.60 0.80 -17.02
N PRO A 172 -13.34 -0.29 -16.75
CA PRO A 172 -12.83 -1.39 -15.95
C PRO A 172 -11.67 -2.09 -16.67
N TRP A 173 -10.62 -2.42 -15.91
CA TRP A 173 -9.42 -3.08 -16.47
C TRP A 173 -9.61 -4.58 -16.70
N THR A 174 -10.45 -5.22 -15.88
CA THR A 174 -10.78 -6.65 -15.95
C THR A 174 -12.27 -6.85 -16.22
N LYS A 175 -12.65 -8.10 -16.45
CA LYS A 175 -14.04 -8.55 -16.26
C LYS A 175 -14.46 -8.34 -14.81
N PRO A 176 -15.78 -8.34 -14.50
CA PRO A 176 -16.25 -8.26 -13.12
C PRO A 176 -15.60 -9.33 -12.22
N LEU A 177 -15.12 -8.95 -11.04
CA LEU A 177 -14.42 -9.85 -10.14
C LEU A 177 -15.29 -11.04 -9.68
N LYS A 178 -16.60 -10.84 -9.55
CA LYS A 178 -17.54 -11.91 -9.24
C LYS A 178 -17.57 -13.05 -10.28
N ASP A 179 -17.25 -12.74 -11.53
CA ASP A 179 -17.16 -13.76 -12.59
C ASP A 179 -15.87 -14.57 -12.49
N MET A 180 -14.99 -14.22 -11.55
CA MET A 180 -13.71 -14.87 -11.25
C MET A 180 -13.67 -15.44 -9.83
N ASP A 181 -14.81 -15.52 -9.12
CA ASP A 181 -14.93 -16.02 -7.76
C ASP A 181 -14.09 -15.24 -6.73
N ILE A 182 -14.04 -13.91 -6.91
CA ILE A 182 -13.42 -12.97 -5.97
C ILE A 182 -14.52 -12.22 -5.24
N ASP A 183 -14.48 -12.26 -3.91
CA ASP A 183 -15.50 -11.66 -3.05
C ASP A 183 -15.21 -10.21 -2.69
N TYR A 184 -13.92 -9.85 -2.55
CA TYR A 184 -13.45 -8.54 -2.15
C TYR A 184 -12.20 -8.13 -2.93
N SER A 185 -11.85 -6.85 -2.86
CA SER A 185 -10.64 -6.28 -3.43
C SER A 185 -9.92 -5.44 -2.38
N TYR A 186 -8.58 -5.35 -2.46
CA TYR A 186 -7.80 -4.42 -1.66
C TYR A 186 -6.53 -3.99 -2.41
N ASP A 187 -5.42 -4.68 -2.21
CA ASP A 187 -4.12 -4.36 -2.81
C ASP A 187 -3.81 -5.31 -3.96
N PHE A 188 -2.87 -4.92 -4.79
CA PHE A 188 -2.29 -5.78 -5.81
C PHE A 188 -0.87 -5.37 -6.12
N TRP A 189 -0.06 -6.35 -6.51
CA TRP A 189 1.28 -6.13 -7.05
C TRP A 189 1.49 -7.00 -8.26
N TYR A 190 2.39 -6.61 -9.16
CA TYR A 190 2.57 -7.34 -10.40
C TYR A 190 4.05 -7.43 -10.81
N GLN A 191 4.39 -8.49 -11.53
CA GLN A 191 5.71 -8.73 -12.10
C GLN A 191 5.56 -9.10 -13.57
N PRO A 192 5.76 -8.14 -14.50
CA PRO A 192 5.48 -8.35 -15.93
C PRO A 192 6.31 -9.47 -16.56
N ARG A 193 7.61 -9.55 -16.23
CA ARG A 193 8.50 -10.59 -16.78
C ARG A 193 8.10 -12.00 -16.36
N LYS A 194 7.33 -12.13 -15.29
CA LYS A 194 6.81 -13.41 -14.81
C LYS A 194 5.36 -13.65 -15.21
N ASN A 195 4.76 -12.73 -15.97
CA ASN A 195 3.34 -12.76 -16.31
C ASN A 195 2.50 -13.07 -15.05
N MET A 196 2.73 -12.30 -13.99
CA MET A 196 2.14 -12.55 -12.68
C MET A 196 1.64 -11.25 -12.05
N MET A 197 0.44 -11.31 -11.50
CA MET A 197 -0.11 -10.36 -10.55
C MET A 197 -0.61 -11.13 -9.34
N VAL A 198 -0.52 -10.52 -8.18
CA VAL A 198 -1.10 -11.04 -6.93
C VAL A 198 -2.01 -9.98 -6.37
N SER A 199 -3.20 -10.36 -5.92
CA SER A 199 -4.14 -9.44 -5.27
C SER A 199 -4.68 -10.02 -3.98
N THR A 200 -5.14 -9.14 -3.10
CA THR A 200 -5.61 -9.42 -1.76
C THR A 200 -7.06 -8.99 -1.57
N GLU A 201 -7.66 -9.41 -0.47
CA GLU A 201 -9.03 -9.12 -0.12
C GLU A 201 -9.13 -8.36 1.21
N TRP A 202 -10.04 -7.41 1.29
CA TRP A 202 -10.42 -6.78 2.55
C TRP A 202 -11.92 -6.92 2.81
N ALA A 203 -12.71 -5.90 2.48
CA ALA A 203 -14.15 -5.85 2.71
C ALA A 203 -14.83 -4.85 1.77
N ALA A 204 -16.16 -4.91 1.69
CA ALA A 204 -16.94 -3.91 0.99
C ALA A 204 -16.90 -2.54 1.70
N PRO A 205 -16.92 -1.40 0.97
CA PRO A 205 -16.99 -0.07 1.55
C PRO A 205 -18.09 0.11 2.60
N LYS A 206 -19.27 -0.43 2.37
CA LYS A 206 -20.38 -0.41 3.34
C LYS A 206 -20.06 -1.11 4.66
N THR A 207 -19.08 -2.03 4.68
CA THR A 207 -18.67 -2.75 5.87
C THR A 207 -17.67 -1.94 6.69
N PHE A 208 -16.61 -1.41 6.05
CA PHE A 208 -15.52 -0.77 6.79
C PHE A 208 -15.69 0.74 7.02
N GLN A 209 -16.39 1.47 6.15
CA GLN A 209 -16.55 2.92 6.26
C GLN A 209 -17.29 3.39 7.52
N PRO A 210 -18.28 2.65 8.07
CA PRO A 210 -18.89 3.01 9.35
C PRO A 210 -17.98 2.77 10.57
N GLY A 211 -16.96 1.93 10.44
CA GLY A 211 -16.05 1.51 11.49
C GLY A 211 -15.84 0.00 11.48
N PHE A 212 -14.78 -0.47 12.14
CA PHE A 212 -14.47 -1.88 12.25
C PHE A 212 -15.27 -2.54 13.38
N GLU A 213 -15.96 -3.64 13.06
CA GLU A 213 -16.73 -4.44 14.01
C GLU A 213 -16.28 -5.91 13.97
N LEU A 214 -15.89 -6.48 15.12
CA LEU A 214 -15.48 -7.89 15.20
C LEU A 214 -16.59 -8.86 14.77
N ASP A 215 -17.83 -8.53 15.04
CA ASP A 215 -18.99 -9.29 14.60
C ASP A 215 -19.09 -9.44 13.08
N ASP A 216 -18.61 -8.47 12.34
CA ASP A 216 -18.59 -8.50 10.88
C ASP A 216 -17.53 -9.47 10.34
N VAL A 217 -16.43 -9.63 11.07
CA VAL A 217 -15.43 -10.68 10.77
C VAL A 217 -16.06 -12.07 10.98
N ALA A 218 -16.73 -12.29 12.10
CA ALA A 218 -17.41 -13.55 12.40
C ALA A 218 -18.54 -13.88 11.40
N LYS A 219 -19.15 -12.86 10.77
CA LYS A 219 -20.16 -12.99 9.71
C LYS A 219 -19.56 -13.16 8.31
N GLY A 220 -18.24 -13.27 8.15
CA GLY A 220 -17.55 -13.43 6.87
C GLY A 220 -17.61 -12.22 5.95
N LYS A 221 -17.73 -10.99 6.49
CA LYS A 221 -17.73 -9.75 5.71
C LYS A 221 -16.33 -9.24 5.39
N TYR A 222 -15.30 -9.96 5.82
CA TYR A 222 -13.89 -9.68 5.55
C TYR A 222 -13.26 -10.90 4.88
N GLY A 223 -12.37 -10.65 3.92
CA GLY A 223 -11.72 -11.69 3.16
C GLY A 223 -10.50 -12.31 3.85
N SER A 224 -10.10 -13.47 3.32
CA SER A 224 -8.90 -14.22 3.74
C SER A 224 -8.12 -14.79 2.55
N LYS A 225 -8.45 -14.34 1.33
CA LYS A 225 -7.92 -14.96 0.11
C LYS A 225 -6.82 -14.15 -0.54
N LEU A 226 -5.93 -14.86 -1.20
CA LEU A 226 -4.87 -14.36 -2.06
C LEU A 226 -5.06 -14.93 -3.47
N HIS A 227 -5.09 -14.06 -4.48
CA HIS A 227 -5.35 -14.45 -5.85
C HIS A 227 -4.12 -14.27 -6.72
N PHE A 228 -3.74 -15.32 -7.43
CA PHE A 228 -2.68 -15.31 -8.43
C PHE A 228 -3.28 -15.22 -9.84
N TRP A 229 -2.83 -14.24 -10.60
CA TRP A 229 -3.34 -13.93 -11.91
C TRP A 229 -2.34 -14.24 -13.02
N ASP A 230 -2.86 -14.61 -14.16
CA ASP A 230 -2.19 -14.45 -15.46
C ASP A 230 -2.37 -12.99 -15.87
N LEU A 231 -1.30 -12.22 -15.79
CA LEU A 231 -1.34 -10.78 -16.00
C LEU A 231 -1.75 -10.41 -17.43
N ASP A 232 -1.24 -11.15 -18.43
CA ASP A 232 -1.52 -10.91 -19.85
C ASP A 232 -3.00 -11.18 -20.19
N LYS A 233 -3.56 -12.25 -19.59
CA LYS A 233 -4.96 -12.63 -19.81
C LYS A 233 -5.92 -11.89 -18.90
N LYS A 234 -5.42 -11.27 -17.82
CA LYS A 234 -6.22 -10.63 -16.77
C LYS A 234 -7.22 -11.61 -16.14
N GLU A 235 -6.77 -12.83 -15.88
CA GLU A 235 -7.57 -13.91 -15.33
C GLU A 235 -6.91 -14.51 -14.10
N VAL A 236 -7.72 -14.85 -13.09
CA VAL A 236 -7.25 -15.59 -11.92
C VAL A 236 -6.89 -17.03 -12.32
N LYS A 237 -5.71 -17.47 -11.93
CA LYS A 237 -5.22 -18.84 -12.15
C LYS A 237 -5.35 -19.71 -10.91
N LYS A 238 -5.12 -19.11 -9.75
CA LYS A 238 -5.18 -19.84 -8.48
C LYS A 238 -5.55 -18.90 -7.35
N THR A 239 -6.40 -19.36 -6.48
CA THR A 239 -6.77 -18.70 -5.24
C THR A 239 -6.31 -19.54 -4.07
N PHE A 240 -5.73 -18.91 -3.07
CA PHE A 240 -5.41 -19.49 -1.78
C PHE A 240 -6.31 -18.85 -0.73
N ASP A 241 -7.07 -19.67 -0.03
CA ASP A 241 -7.69 -19.25 1.21
C ASP A 241 -6.68 -19.45 2.34
N LEU A 242 -6.28 -18.36 2.98
CA LEU A 242 -5.32 -18.36 4.08
C LEU A 242 -5.95 -18.71 5.42
N GLY A 243 -7.28 -18.83 5.47
CA GLY A 243 -8.04 -19.21 6.64
C GLY A 243 -7.87 -18.26 7.82
N GLU A 244 -8.03 -18.78 9.03
CA GLU A 244 -7.92 -18.00 10.27
C GLU A 244 -6.52 -17.37 10.49
N GLU A 245 -5.47 -18.02 10.00
CA GLU A 245 -4.11 -17.50 10.08
C GLU A 245 -3.84 -16.35 9.10
N GLY A 246 -4.71 -16.16 8.11
CA GLY A 246 -4.57 -15.14 7.08
C GLY A 246 -5.74 -14.16 7.01
N LEU A 247 -6.42 -13.89 8.11
CA LEU A 247 -7.55 -12.96 8.16
C LEU A 247 -7.12 -11.54 7.80
N ILE A 248 -7.86 -10.97 6.85
CA ILE A 248 -7.67 -9.62 6.33
C ILE A 248 -6.26 -9.48 5.74
N PRO A 249 -5.96 -10.18 4.62
CA PRO A 249 -4.69 -9.98 3.92
C PRO A 249 -4.75 -8.63 3.21
N LEU A 250 -4.04 -7.64 3.76
CA LEU A 250 -4.03 -6.29 3.20
C LEU A 250 -2.92 -6.12 2.17
N GLU A 251 -1.79 -5.63 2.61
CA GLU A 251 -0.70 -5.23 1.73
C GLU A 251 0.08 -6.42 1.16
N THR A 252 0.34 -6.38 -0.14
CA THR A 252 1.21 -7.34 -0.82
C THR A 252 2.36 -6.62 -1.52
N ARG A 253 3.57 -7.16 -1.42
CA ARG A 253 4.77 -6.61 -2.07
C ARG A 253 5.58 -7.73 -2.68
N MET A 254 5.92 -7.59 -3.97
CA MET A 254 6.90 -8.44 -4.63
C MET A 254 8.30 -7.87 -4.45
N LEU A 255 9.32 -8.71 -4.55
CA LEU A 255 10.69 -8.25 -4.66
C LEU A 255 10.87 -7.38 -5.90
N HIS A 256 11.78 -6.39 -5.80
CA HIS A 256 12.05 -5.43 -6.88
C HIS A 256 12.82 -6.04 -8.05
N ASN A 257 13.52 -7.17 -7.82
CA ASN A 257 14.18 -7.87 -8.90
C ASN A 257 13.15 -8.30 -9.95
N PRO A 258 13.21 -7.76 -11.19
CA PRO A 258 12.21 -8.06 -12.22
C PRO A 258 12.17 -9.52 -12.66
N ASP A 259 13.18 -10.30 -12.32
CA ASP A 259 13.27 -11.72 -12.59
C ASP A 259 12.86 -12.59 -11.39
N SER A 260 12.49 -11.98 -10.26
CA SER A 260 11.95 -12.66 -9.09
C SER A 260 10.45 -12.89 -9.24
N SER A 261 9.97 -13.99 -8.66
CA SER A 261 8.54 -14.26 -8.46
C SER A 261 8.16 -14.31 -6.98
N HIS A 262 9.08 -13.94 -6.10
CA HIS A 262 8.87 -13.93 -4.65
C HIS A 262 8.18 -12.65 -4.20
N GLY A 263 7.36 -12.77 -3.18
CA GLY A 263 6.71 -11.63 -2.52
C GLY A 263 6.16 -12.02 -1.16
N PHE A 264 5.62 -11.01 -0.48
CA PHE A 264 5.07 -11.14 0.86
C PHE A 264 3.68 -10.52 0.92
N VAL A 265 2.84 -11.04 1.80
CA VAL A 265 1.55 -10.45 2.15
C VAL A 265 1.39 -10.39 3.66
N GLY A 266 0.91 -9.25 4.15
CA GLY A 266 0.59 -9.03 5.55
C GLY A 266 -0.88 -9.35 5.84
N ALA A 267 -1.14 -10.34 6.69
CA ALA A 267 -2.47 -10.65 7.19
C ALA A 267 -2.70 -9.85 8.49
N THR A 268 -3.50 -8.81 8.38
CA THR A 268 -3.61 -7.76 9.40
C THR A 268 -4.16 -8.27 10.72
N LEU A 269 -5.35 -8.89 10.69
CA LEU A 269 -6.04 -9.27 11.94
C LEU A 269 -5.34 -10.45 12.62
N SER A 270 -4.83 -11.40 11.87
CA SER A 270 -4.06 -12.53 12.39
C SER A 270 -2.59 -12.20 12.71
N SER A 271 -2.11 -11.01 12.30
CA SER A 271 -0.74 -10.52 12.56
C SER A 271 0.36 -11.44 12.03
N ASN A 272 0.13 -12.03 10.87
CA ASN A 272 1.03 -12.95 10.19
C ASN A 272 1.57 -12.37 8.89
N ILE A 273 2.78 -12.79 8.49
CA ILE A 273 3.30 -12.57 7.14
C ILE A 273 3.39 -13.90 6.42
N PHE A 274 2.84 -13.92 5.22
CA PHE A 274 2.98 -15.03 4.29
C PHE A 274 3.97 -14.65 3.20
N HIS A 275 4.87 -15.57 2.89
CA HIS A 275 5.71 -15.55 1.71
C HIS A 275 5.03 -16.33 0.60
N TYR A 276 5.06 -15.78 -0.60
CA TYR A 276 4.62 -16.49 -1.80
C TYR A 276 5.69 -16.44 -2.89
N HIS A 277 5.65 -17.45 -3.75
CA HIS A 277 6.48 -17.49 -4.96
C HIS A 277 5.84 -18.36 -6.03
N LYS A 278 6.25 -18.17 -7.26
CA LYS A 278 5.81 -18.97 -8.40
C LYS A 278 7.02 -19.59 -9.07
N GLU A 279 7.28 -20.83 -8.74
CA GLU A 279 8.24 -21.65 -9.48
C GLU A 279 7.50 -22.46 -10.55
N ARG A 280 7.98 -22.39 -11.80
CA ARG A 280 7.36 -23.05 -12.98
C ARG A 280 5.91 -22.60 -13.19
N ALA A 281 4.92 -23.48 -13.03
CA ALA A 281 3.52 -23.22 -13.32
C ALA A 281 2.67 -22.91 -12.08
N ASP A 282 3.02 -23.46 -10.92
CA ASP A 282 2.21 -23.39 -9.71
C ASP A 282 2.80 -22.43 -8.67
N PRO A 283 2.00 -21.49 -8.15
CA PRO A 283 2.39 -20.67 -7.02
C PRO A 283 2.28 -21.47 -5.72
N GLU A 284 3.14 -21.12 -4.75
CA GLU A 284 3.13 -21.62 -3.39
C GLU A 284 2.99 -20.44 -2.42
N VAL A 285 2.31 -20.68 -1.29
CA VAL A 285 2.11 -19.71 -0.22
C VAL A 285 2.40 -20.36 1.12
N LYS A 286 3.20 -19.71 1.97
CA LYS A 286 3.58 -20.24 3.29
C LYS A 286 3.66 -19.11 4.30
N LYS A 287 3.11 -19.30 5.50
CA LYS A 287 3.34 -18.43 6.65
C LYS A 287 4.81 -18.49 7.06
N VAL A 288 5.46 -17.34 7.19
CA VAL A 288 6.90 -17.23 7.50
C VAL A 288 7.20 -16.36 8.70
N ILE A 289 6.28 -15.47 9.10
CA ILE A 289 6.40 -14.66 10.32
C ILE A 289 5.08 -14.72 11.06
N ASP A 290 5.17 -14.88 12.37
CA ASP A 290 4.08 -14.83 13.32
C ASP A 290 4.42 -13.77 14.38
N VAL A 291 3.54 -12.76 14.51
CA VAL A 291 3.68 -11.73 15.54
C VAL A 291 2.81 -12.11 16.71
N ALA A 292 3.45 -12.64 17.75
CA ALA A 292 2.74 -13.03 18.95
C ALA A 292 1.94 -11.86 19.58
N SER A 293 0.69 -12.12 19.95
CA SER A 293 -0.12 -11.20 20.72
C SER A 293 0.48 -10.98 22.12
N ILE A 294 0.23 -9.82 22.71
CA ILE A 294 0.78 -9.40 24.01
C ILE A 294 -0.35 -9.28 25.02
N GLU A 295 -0.22 -9.98 26.16
CA GLU A 295 -1.15 -9.84 27.29
C GLU A 295 -1.05 -8.44 27.89
N VAL A 296 -2.19 -7.77 28.02
CA VAL A 296 -2.31 -6.43 28.59
C VAL A 296 -3.61 -6.32 29.40
N ASP A 297 -3.61 -5.55 30.47
CA ASP A 297 -4.77 -5.44 31.37
C ASP A 297 -5.89 -4.55 30.81
N PHE A 298 -5.60 -3.72 29.81
CA PHE A 298 -6.53 -2.73 29.25
C PHE A 298 -7.21 -3.17 27.97
N PHE A 299 -6.96 -4.37 27.48
CA PHE A 299 -7.59 -4.91 26.28
C PHE A 299 -8.25 -6.26 26.61
N PRO A 300 -9.45 -6.55 26.07
CA PRO A 300 -10.27 -7.69 26.50
C PRO A 300 -9.72 -9.07 26.10
N VAL A 301 -8.76 -9.10 25.18
CA VAL A 301 -8.08 -10.30 24.69
C VAL A 301 -6.60 -9.99 24.52
N PRO A 302 -5.72 -10.99 24.36
CA PRO A 302 -4.31 -10.71 24.01
C PRO A 302 -4.22 -9.75 22.82
N LEU A 303 -3.50 -8.65 23.00
CA LEU A 303 -3.41 -7.56 22.01
C LEU A 303 -2.65 -8.04 20.77
N PRO A 304 -3.27 -8.14 19.58
CA PRO A 304 -2.58 -8.53 18.36
C PRO A 304 -1.67 -7.40 17.84
N GLY A 305 -0.70 -7.72 17.02
CA GLY A 305 0.15 -6.71 16.37
C GLY A 305 -0.65 -5.79 15.46
N LEU A 306 -1.56 -6.34 14.68
CA LEU A 306 -2.34 -5.71 13.63
C LEU A 306 -1.41 -5.13 12.55
N ILE A 307 -0.88 -5.99 11.68
CA ILE A 307 0.01 -5.59 10.59
C ILE A 307 -0.77 -4.80 9.56
N THR A 308 -0.45 -3.52 9.38
CA THR A 308 -1.19 -2.65 8.46
C THR A 308 -0.49 -2.41 7.15
N ASP A 309 0.84 -2.35 7.15
CA ASP A 309 1.61 -2.05 5.95
C ASP A 309 2.94 -2.79 5.95
N ILE A 310 3.38 -3.17 4.74
CA ILE A 310 4.63 -3.86 4.51
C ILE A 310 5.42 -3.19 3.38
N LEU A 311 6.74 -3.15 3.51
CA LEU A 311 7.66 -2.65 2.50
C LEU A 311 8.85 -3.57 2.34
N VAL A 312 9.31 -3.73 1.11
CA VAL A 312 10.58 -4.39 0.79
C VAL A 312 11.62 -3.31 0.48
N SER A 313 12.83 -3.44 1.02
CA SER A 313 13.94 -2.54 0.69
C SER A 313 14.28 -2.60 -0.81
N MET A 314 14.79 -1.49 -1.36
CA MET A 314 15.11 -1.41 -2.80
C MET A 314 16.15 -2.43 -3.25
N ASP A 315 16.96 -2.97 -2.34
CA ASP A 315 17.96 -4.02 -2.61
C ASP A 315 17.46 -5.45 -2.35
N ASP A 316 16.16 -5.61 -2.09
CA ASP A 316 15.48 -6.87 -1.80
C ASP A 316 16.00 -7.65 -0.58
N LYS A 317 16.73 -6.98 0.33
CA LYS A 317 17.32 -7.64 1.50
C LYS A 317 16.45 -7.60 2.75
N TYR A 318 15.62 -6.58 2.87
CA TYR A 318 14.86 -6.36 4.09
C TYR A 318 13.37 -6.19 3.82
N LEU A 319 12.57 -6.79 4.69
CA LEU A 319 11.14 -6.56 4.81
C LEU A 319 10.88 -5.72 6.05
N TYR A 320 10.15 -4.64 5.89
CA TYR A 320 9.66 -3.79 6.98
C TYR A 320 8.17 -3.91 7.09
N PHE A 321 7.65 -3.91 8.32
CA PHE A 321 6.21 -3.81 8.54
C PHE A 321 5.89 -3.13 9.87
N ALA A 322 4.70 -2.51 9.92
CA ALA A 322 4.19 -1.85 11.10
C ALA A 322 3.15 -2.72 11.81
N ASN A 323 3.30 -2.87 13.12
CA ASN A 323 2.29 -3.43 14.01
C ASN A 323 1.51 -2.28 14.66
N TRP A 324 0.36 -1.94 14.12
CA TRP A 324 -0.36 -0.71 14.47
C TRP A 324 -0.81 -0.66 15.93
N LEU A 325 -1.36 -1.76 16.47
CA LEU A 325 -1.80 -1.80 17.87
C LEU A 325 -0.62 -1.86 18.83
N HIS A 326 0.41 -2.65 18.53
CA HIS A 326 1.63 -2.68 19.33
C HIS A 326 2.37 -1.34 19.27
N GLY A 327 2.40 -0.68 18.10
CA GLY A 327 3.11 0.58 17.88
C GLY A 327 4.60 0.40 17.64
N ASP A 328 4.97 -0.70 17.02
CA ASP A 328 6.35 -0.97 16.60
C ASP A 328 6.45 -1.19 15.09
N VAL A 329 7.64 -0.90 14.57
CA VAL A 329 8.06 -1.27 13.22
C VAL A 329 9.15 -2.32 13.33
N ARG A 330 9.05 -3.38 12.54
CA ARG A 330 10.03 -4.47 12.50
C ARG A 330 10.74 -4.52 11.17
N GLN A 331 12.02 -4.88 11.23
CA GLN A 331 12.88 -5.17 10.08
C GLN A 331 13.26 -6.64 10.11
N TYR A 332 13.03 -7.33 9.01
CA TYR A 332 13.47 -8.71 8.82
C TYR A 332 14.43 -8.80 7.65
N ASP A 333 15.53 -9.55 7.80
CA ASP A 333 16.36 -9.98 6.68
C ASP A 333 15.57 -11.04 5.88
N VAL A 334 15.39 -10.79 4.59
CA VAL A 334 14.66 -11.62 3.63
C VAL A 334 15.55 -12.05 2.45
N THR A 335 16.86 -12.03 2.62
CA THR A 335 17.79 -12.57 1.60
C THR A 335 17.49 -14.03 1.29
N GLU A 336 16.93 -14.76 2.25
CA GLU A 336 16.24 -16.03 2.06
C GLU A 336 14.72 -15.83 2.31
N PRO A 337 13.91 -15.57 1.28
CA PRO A 337 12.52 -15.16 1.48
C PRO A 337 11.63 -16.17 2.21
N SER A 338 11.98 -17.46 2.15
CA SER A 338 11.26 -18.55 2.84
C SER A 338 11.61 -18.67 4.34
N ASN A 339 12.63 -17.93 4.82
CA ASN A 339 13.13 -18.01 6.19
C ASN A 339 13.57 -16.63 6.73
N PRO A 340 12.64 -15.66 6.85
CA PRO A 340 12.95 -14.31 7.34
C PRO A 340 13.53 -14.32 8.74
N LYS A 341 14.50 -13.41 9.02
CA LYS A 341 15.13 -13.25 10.32
C LYS A 341 14.95 -11.85 10.86
N LEU A 342 14.41 -11.70 12.06
CA LEU A 342 14.28 -10.41 12.72
C LEU A 342 15.68 -9.81 12.97
N THR A 343 15.91 -8.61 12.42
CA THR A 343 17.19 -7.88 12.53
C THR A 343 17.06 -6.54 13.21
N GLY A 344 15.85 -5.99 13.30
CA GLY A 344 15.61 -4.72 13.96
C GLY A 344 14.16 -4.53 14.38
N GLN A 345 13.96 -3.72 15.42
CA GLN A 345 12.64 -3.34 15.93
C GLN A 345 12.74 -1.96 16.58
N VAL A 346 11.76 -1.10 16.30
CA VAL A 346 11.64 0.21 16.94
C VAL A 346 10.21 0.43 17.39
N TRP A 347 10.04 0.91 18.61
CA TRP A 347 8.76 1.24 19.22
C TRP A 347 8.50 2.74 19.07
N ILE A 348 7.42 3.11 18.41
CA ILE A 348 7.11 4.50 18.05
C ILE A 348 5.81 5.03 18.64
N GLY A 349 4.95 4.16 19.16
CA GLY A 349 3.67 4.57 19.70
C GLY A 349 2.73 3.40 19.94
N GLY A 350 1.52 3.46 19.36
CA GLY A 350 0.48 2.45 19.52
C GLY A 350 -0.15 2.41 20.91
N LEU A 351 -0.92 1.37 21.18
CA LEU A 351 -1.57 1.20 22.47
C LEU A 351 -0.57 0.88 23.58
N LEU A 352 0.50 0.15 23.27
CA LEU A 352 1.54 -0.20 24.23
C LEU A 352 2.40 0.99 24.66
N GLY A 353 2.47 2.05 23.86
CA GLY A 353 3.16 3.29 24.23
C GLY A 353 2.57 4.00 25.44
N LYS A 354 1.38 3.61 25.88
CA LYS A 354 0.70 4.08 27.12
C LYS A 354 1.00 3.21 28.33
N ALA A 355 1.57 2.01 28.13
CA ALA A 355 1.90 1.09 29.22
C ALA A 355 3.29 1.42 29.78
N PRO A 356 3.46 1.57 31.10
CA PRO A 356 4.74 1.96 31.71
C PRO A 356 5.82 0.87 31.62
N GLU A 357 5.44 -0.38 31.58
CA GLU A 357 6.36 -1.53 31.49
C GLU A 357 5.69 -2.71 30.78
N ILE A 358 6.41 -3.37 29.90
CA ILE A 358 6.01 -4.63 29.26
C ILE A 358 7.11 -5.66 29.54
N ASN A 359 6.73 -6.77 30.16
CA ASN A 359 7.66 -7.88 30.47
C ASN A 359 8.95 -7.42 31.21
N GLY A 360 8.81 -6.47 32.15
CA GLY A 360 9.94 -5.97 32.96
C GLY A 360 10.92 -5.07 32.21
N LYS A 361 10.61 -4.66 30.98
CA LYS A 361 11.40 -3.68 30.22
C LYS A 361 10.69 -2.34 30.20
N LYS A 362 11.38 -1.28 30.65
CA LYS A 362 10.87 0.10 30.54
C LYS A 362 10.72 0.48 29.08
N ASN A 363 9.50 0.81 28.68
CA ASN A 363 9.29 1.44 27.38
C ASN A 363 10.01 2.80 27.36
N ARG A 364 10.89 3.02 26.38
CA ARG A 364 11.40 4.34 26.10
C ARG A 364 10.24 5.20 25.61
N ARG A 365 9.78 6.14 26.44
CA ARG A 365 8.90 7.21 25.96
C ARG A 365 9.69 8.05 24.99
N TRP A 366 9.22 8.13 23.76
CA TRP A 366 9.66 9.16 22.85
C TRP A 366 9.20 10.51 23.39
N THR A 367 10.13 11.44 23.52
CA THR A 367 9.81 12.83 23.84
C THR A 367 9.56 13.58 22.53
N SER A 368 8.93 14.76 22.61
CA SER A 368 8.66 15.61 21.44
C SER A 368 9.92 16.02 20.64
N ASN A 369 11.12 15.68 21.13
CA ASN A 369 12.40 15.93 20.47
C ASN A 369 12.91 14.74 19.65
N ASP A 370 12.25 13.56 19.74
CA ASP A 370 12.61 12.38 18.96
C ASP A 370 11.76 12.37 17.68
N THR A 371 12.24 13.00 16.62
CA THR A 371 11.53 13.07 15.35
C THR A 371 11.75 11.78 14.57
N ILE A 372 10.67 11.05 14.30
CA ILE A 372 10.68 9.91 13.37
C ILE A 372 10.01 10.35 12.08
N ILE A 373 10.73 10.17 10.97
CA ILE A 373 10.21 10.41 9.63
C ILE A 373 9.85 9.06 9.02
N PHE A 374 8.56 8.88 8.70
CA PHE A 374 8.11 7.80 7.84
C PHE A 374 8.18 8.28 6.40
N GLY A 375 9.07 7.68 5.60
CA GLY A 375 9.02 7.79 4.14
C GLY A 375 8.36 6.54 3.59
N TRP A 376 7.29 6.74 2.84
CA TRP A 376 6.61 5.75 2.04
C TRP A 376 7.01 5.89 0.57
#